data_7b5786650693f6b99d436c6dabb6b694
#
_entry.id   7b5786650693f6b99d436c6dabb6b694
#
_cell.length_a   1.000
_cell.length_b   1.000
_cell.length_c   1.000
_cell.angle_alpha   90.00
_cell.angle_beta   90.00
_cell.angle_gamma   90.00
#
_symmetry.space_group_name_H-M   'P 1'
#
loop_
_entity.id
_entity.type
_entity.pdbx_description
1 polymer ?
#
loop_
_entity_poly.entity_id
_entity_poly.type
_entity_poly.pdbx_seq_one_letter_code
_entity_poly.pdbx_strand_id
1 'polypeptide(L)'
;MNRIFNNLKTFYHKLGSSPWFYRISGITIPYVALFSFLFLSIGILWGVFFSPTDFKQGDVYRIIYMHVPAASVSQSIYYTMTVAAVVSIIWRMKMAGIFIKSMAPIGASFTFLALISGSIWGQPTWGTWWLSLIHI
;
A
#
# COMPACT_ATOMS: atom_id res chain seq x y z
N MET A 1 -15.45 -33.75 -16.36
CA MET A 1 -14.38 -32.77 -16.64
C MET A 1 -14.92 -31.45 -17.21
N ASN A 2 -15.86 -31.45 -18.16
CA ASN A 2 -16.40 -30.24 -18.78
C ASN A 2 -17.15 -29.30 -17.85
N ARG A 3 -17.84 -29.81 -16.81
CA ARG A 3 -18.64 -28.98 -15.90
C ARG A 3 -17.78 -28.10 -14.98
N ILE A 4 -16.67 -28.65 -14.49
CA ILE A 4 -15.70 -27.91 -13.65
C ILE A 4 -15.02 -26.82 -14.47
N PHE A 5 -14.59 -27.13 -15.68
CA PHE A 5 -13.96 -26.19 -16.59
C PHE A 5 -14.90 -25.04 -16.99
N ASN A 6 -16.17 -25.33 -17.27
CA ASN A 6 -17.17 -24.32 -17.56
C ASN A 6 -17.47 -23.43 -16.34
N ASN A 7 -17.51 -24.01 -15.13
CA ASN A 7 -17.68 -23.22 -13.89
C ASN A 7 -16.50 -22.29 -13.64
N LEU A 8 -15.27 -22.76 -13.85
CA LEU A 8 -14.06 -21.94 -13.73
C LEU A 8 -14.04 -20.81 -14.75
N LYS A 9 -14.39 -21.10 -16.01
CA LYS A 9 -14.50 -20.10 -17.07
C LYS A 9 -15.57 -19.06 -16.76
N THR A 10 -16.73 -19.48 -16.29
CA THR A 10 -17.82 -18.58 -15.88
C THR A 10 -17.40 -17.72 -14.69
N PHE A 11 -16.71 -18.29 -13.72
CA PHE A 11 -16.15 -17.56 -12.57
C PHE A 11 -15.13 -16.52 -13.00
N TYR A 12 -14.20 -16.88 -13.87
CA TYR A 12 -13.21 -15.98 -14.46
C TYR A 12 -13.85 -14.80 -15.19
N HIS A 13 -14.87 -15.06 -16.03
CA HIS A 13 -15.60 -13.99 -16.70
C HIS A 13 -16.40 -13.09 -15.75
N LYS A 14 -16.94 -13.66 -14.67
CA LYS A 14 -17.61 -12.90 -13.61
C LYS A 14 -16.64 -11.95 -12.90
N LEU A 15 -15.41 -12.40 -12.57
CA LEU A 15 -14.40 -11.56 -11.92
C LEU A 15 -14.01 -10.33 -12.75
N GLY A 16 -14.04 -10.45 -14.09
CA GLY A 16 -13.78 -9.34 -15.01
C GLY A 16 -15.00 -8.44 -15.27
N SER A 17 -16.17 -8.74 -14.73
CA SER A 17 -17.37 -7.93 -14.95
C SER A 17 -17.52 -6.82 -13.89
N SER A 18 -17.73 -5.58 -14.34
CA SER A 18 -17.90 -4.42 -13.47
C SER A 18 -19.05 -4.57 -12.45
N PRO A 19 -20.26 -5.07 -12.82
CA PRO A 19 -21.35 -5.21 -11.85
C PRO A 19 -21.02 -6.20 -10.72
N TRP A 20 -20.33 -7.28 -11.05
CA TRP A 20 -19.97 -8.31 -10.07
C TRP A 20 -18.86 -7.81 -9.14
N PHE A 21 -17.88 -7.08 -9.68
CA PHE A 21 -16.85 -6.40 -8.90
C PHE A 21 -17.46 -5.44 -7.88
N TYR A 22 -18.39 -4.58 -8.31
CA TYR A 22 -19.09 -3.64 -7.41
C TYR A 22 -19.86 -4.36 -6.30
N ARG A 23 -20.54 -5.45 -6.62
CA ARG A 23 -21.28 -6.23 -5.62
C ARG A 23 -20.38 -6.87 -4.57
N ILE A 24 -19.27 -7.48 -4.99
CA ILE A 24 -18.30 -8.09 -4.07
C ILE A 24 -17.62 -7.01 -3.25
N SER A 25 -17.14 -5.95 -3.89
CA SER A 25 -16.50 -4.84 -3.18
C SER A 25 -17.41 -4.23 -2.12
N GLY A 26 -18.68 -4.01 -2.45
CA GLY A 26 -19.66 -3.49 -1.49
C GLY A 26 -19.82 -4.36 -0.24
N ILE A 27 -19.71 -5.69 -0.39
CA ILE A 27 -19.80 -6.63 0.73
C ILE A 27 -18.47 -6.71 1.50
N THR A 28 -17.31 -6.69 0.80
CA THR A 28 -16.01 -6.93 1.43
C THR A 28 -15.40 -5.68 2.05
N ILE A 29 -15.65 -4.49 1.49
CA ILE A 29 -15.07 -3.23 1.97
C ILE A 29 -15.27 -3.00 3.48
N PRO A 30 -16.48 -3.12 4.08
CA PRO A 30 -16.64 -2.84 5.49
C PRO A 30 -15.83 -3.79 6.39
N TYR A 31 -15.70 -5.05 6.01
CA TYR A 31 -14.89 -6.02 6.76
C TYR A 31 -13.40 -5.72 6.62
N VAL A 32 -12.93 -5.48 5.41
CA VAL A 32 -11.54 -5.13 5.16
C VAL A 32 -11.18 -3.82 5.86
N ALA A 33 -12.06 -2.82 5.82
CA ALA A 33 -11.84 -1.55 6.51
C ALA A 33 -11.76 -1.74 8.04
N LEU A 34 -12.66 -2.54 8.63
CA LEU A 34 -12.63 -2.84 10.06
C LEU A 34 -11.33 -3.55 10.46
N PHE A 35 -10.95 -4.62 9.76
CA PHE A 35 -9.71 -5.35 10.05
C PHE A 35 -8.48 -4.47 9.85
N SER A 36 -8.42 -3.69 8.76
CA SER A 36 -7.32 -2.75 8.53
C SER A 36 -7.21 -1.72 9.66
N PHE A 37 -8.32 -1.15 10.08
CA PHE A 37 -8.35 -0.20 11.18
C PHE A 37 -7.84 -0.83 12.49
N LEU A 38 -8.30 -2.03 12.83
CA LEU A 38 -7.88 -2.73 14.05
C LEU A 38 -6.38 -3.06 14.00
N PHE A 39 -5.89 -3.67 12.92
CA PHE A 39 -4.47 -4.02 12.79
C PHE A 39 -3.56 -2.80 12.78
N LEU A 40 -3.94 -1.74 12.06
CA LEU A 40 -3.17 -0.50 12.04
C LEU A 40 -3.14 0.16 13.42
N SER A 41 -4.28 0.24 14.11
CA SER A 41 -4.34 0.82 15.46
C SER A 41 -3.48 0.03 16.44
N ILE A 42 -3.59 -1.31 16.46
CA ILE A 42 -2.78 -2.16 17.33
C ILE A 42 -1.29 -2.02 16.96
N GLY A 43 -0.94 -2.09 15.67
CA GLY A 43 0.44 -2.00 15.21
C GLY A 43 1.10 -0.66 15.56
N ILE A 44 0.40 0.45 15.36
CA ILE A 44 0.90 1.78 15.69
C ILE A 44 1.04 1.95 17.22
N LEU A 45 -0.01 1.59 17.96
CA LEU A 45 0.03 1.70 19.42
C LEU A 45 1.14 0.84 20.02
N TRP A 46 1.28 -0.40 19.56
CA TRP A 46 2.34 -1.28 20.03
C TRP A 46 3.73 -0.76 19.63
N GLY A 47 3.92 -0.37 18.38
CA GLY A 47 5.19 0.14 17.88
C GLY A 47 5.65 1.42 18.58
N VAL A 48 4.72 2.35 18.84
CA VAL A 48 5.08 3.64 19.46
C VAL A 48 5.26 3.54 20.97
N PHE A 49 4.41 2.79 21.68
CA PHE A 49 4.40 2.83 23.14
C PHE A 49 5.07 1.62 23.81
N PHE A 50 5.08 0.45 23.18
CA PHE A 50 5.52 -0.79 23.82
C PHE A 50 6.79 -1.40 23.20
N SER A 51 7.25 -0.91 22.03
CA SER A 51 8.50 -1.43 21.47
C SER A 51 9.71 -0.98 22.28
N PRO A 52 10.74 -1.82 22.42
CA PRO A 52 11.98 -1.45 23.08
C PRO A 52 12.67 -0.30 22.35
N THR A 53 13.41 0.50 23.09
CA THR A 53 14.26 1.56 22.54
C THR A 53 15.49 0.98 21.89
N ASP A 54 15.96 1.60 20.79
CA ASP A 54 17.22 1.20 20.16
C ASP A 54 18.42 1.70 20.95
N PHE A 55 19.49 0.91 20.97
CA PHE A 55 20.72 1.24 21.70
C PHE A 55 21.40 2.52 21.18
N LYS A 56 21.34 2.79 19.88
CA LYS A 56 22.00 3.96 19.26
C LYS A 56 21.07 5.15 19.09
N GLN A 57 19.81 4.88 18.71
CA GLN A 57 18.85 5.91 18.32
C GLN A 57 17.83 6.24 19.42
N GLY A 58 17.81 5.49 20.52
CA GLY A 58 16.85 5.71 21.60
C GLY A 58 15.40 5.56 21.14
N ASP A 59 14.51 6.44 21.60
CA ASP A 59 13.09 6.43 21.29
C ASP A 59 12.78 6.84 19.83
N VAL A 60 13.69 7.57 19.19
CA VAL A 60 13.52 8.00 17.77
C VAL A 60 13.39 6.81 16.83
N TYR A 61 14.02 5.69 17.17
CA TYR A 61 13.92 4.45 16.40
C TYR A 61 12.48 4.00 16.18
N ARG A 62 11.56 4.32 17.10
CA ARG A 62 10.14 3.91 16.99
C ARG A 62 9.44 4.43 15.76
N ILE A 63 9.96 5.47 15.11
CA ILE A 63 9.45 5.97 13.81
C ILE A 63 9.49 4.90 12.73
N ILE A 64 10.39 3.91 12.84
CA ILE A 64 10.51 2.79 11.88
C ILE A 64 9.18 2.05 11.68
N TYR A 65 8.37 1.91 12.74
CA TYR A 65 7.09 1.19 12.70
C TYR A 65 6.01 1.93 11.89
N MET A 66 6.19 3.21 11.63
CA MET A 66 5.34 3.99 10.73
C MET A 66 5.99 4.19 9.36
N HIS A 67 7.28 4.53 9.35
CA HIS A 67 8.01 4.86 8.13
C HIS A 67 8.14 3.66 7.19
N VAL A 68 8.63 2.52 7.68
CA VAL A 68 8.90 1.35 6.84
C VAL A 68 7.63 0.77 6.23
N PRO A 69 6.52 0.57 6.96
CA PRO A 69 5.27 0.16 6.35
C PRO A 69 4.74 1.16 5.31
N ALA A 70 4.79 2.47 5.59
CA ALA A 70 4.33 3.48 4.66
C ALA A 70 5.16 3.49 3.37
N ALA A 71 6.48 3.41 3.47
CA ALA A 71 7.39 3.32 2.32
C ALA A 71 7.16 2.03 1.51
N SER A 72 7.03 0.89 2.18
CA SER A 72 6.80 -0.41 1.54
C SER A 72 5.47 -0.47 0.80
N VAL A 73 4.39 0.06 1.40
CA VAL A 73 3.08 0.13 0.76
C VAL A 73 3.11 1.09 -0.43
N SER A 74 3.72 2.28 -0.28
CA SER A 74 3.90 3.23 -1.37
C SER A 74 4.59 2.55 -2.56
N GLN A 75 5.72 1.90 -2.33
CA GLN A 75 6.50 1.24 -3.37
C GLN A 75 5.71 0.11 -4.04
N SER A 76 4.99 -0.70 -3.26
CA SER A 76 4.13 -1.79 -3.77
C SER A 76 3.01 -1.25 -4.67
N ILE A 77 2.42 -0.11 -4.32
CA ILE A 77 1.40 0.55 -5.12
C ILE A 77 1.99 0.98 -6.47
N TYR A 78 3.16 1.62 -6.50
CA TYR A 78 3.79 2.04 -7.75
C TYR A 78 4.18 0.85 -8.64
N TYR A 79 4.68 -0.24 -8.06
CA TYR A 79 4.94 -1.47 -8.83
C TYR A 79 3.66 -2.03 -9.45
N THR A 80 2.59 -2.14 -8.68
CA THR A 80 1.32 -2.65 -9.21
C THR A 80 0.70 -1.73 -10.26
N MET A 81 0.82 -0.41 -10.09
CA MET A 81 0.41 0.58 -11.09
C MET A 81 1.23 0.45 -12.38
N THR A 82 2.54 0.20 -12.29
CA THR A 82 3.40 -0.01 -13.44
C THR A 82 2.96 -1.26 -14.23
N VAL A 83 2.72 -2.38 -13.54
CA VAL A 83 2.20 -3.59 -14.17
C VAL A 83 0.83 -3.32 -14.83
N ALA A 84 -0.07 -2.63 -14.14
CA ALA A 84 -1.36 -2.27 -14.69
C ALA A 84 -1.24 -1.34 -15.91
N ALA A 85 -0.28 -0.43 -15.93
CA ALA A 85 0.00 0.44 -17.06
C ALA A 85 0.44 -0.37 -18.29
N VAL A 86 1.36 -1.31 -18.11
CA VAL A 86 1.79 -2.23 -19.18
C VAL A 86 0.60 -3.03 -19.71
N VAL A 87 -0.23 -3.60 -18.83
CA VAL A 87 -1.45 -4.31 -19.21
C VAL A 87 -2.42 -3.41 -19.98
N SER A 88 -2.60 -2.18 -19.52
CA SER A 88 -3.49 -1.20 -20.17
C SER A 88 -3.02 -0.85 -21.59
N ILE A 89 -1.71 -0.71 -21.80
CA ILE A 89 -1.12 -0.36 -23.08
C ILE A 89 -1.19 -1.54 -24.06
N ILE A 90 -0.75 -2.74 -23.63
CA ILE A 90 -0.63 -3.91 -24.49
C ILE A 90 -2.01 -4.47 -24.85
N TRP A 91 -2.88 -4.67 -23.85
CA TRP A 91 -4.19 -5.30 -24.06
C TRP A 91 -5.34 -4.30 -24.12
N ARG A 92 -5.08 -3.00 -24.04
CA ARG A 92 -6.09 -1.92 -24.07
C ARG A 92 -7.24 -2.13 -23.10
N MET A 93 -6.94 -2.66 -21.91
CA MET A 93 -7.94 -2.99 -20.89
C MET A 93 -8.37 -1.75 -20.12
N LYS A 94 -9.64 -1.34 -20.24
CA LYS A 94 -10.22 -0.19 -19.54
C LYS A 94 -10.13 -0.33 -18.00
N MET A 95 -10.30 -1.55 -17.48
CA MET A 95 -10.21 -1.81 -16.02
C MET A 95 -8.83 -1.50 -15.45
N ALA A 96 -7.75 -1.77 -16.20
CA ALA A 96 -6.40 -1.43 -15.77
C ALA A 96 -6.21 0.09 -15.65
N GLY A 97 -6.76 0.88 -16.57
CA GLY A 97 -6.75 2.35 -16.48
C GLY A 97 -7.54 2.89 -15.28
N ILE A 98 -8.70 2.32 -14.99
CA ILE A 98 -9.51 2.67 -13.80
C ILE A 98 -8.74 2.33 -12.52
N PHE A 99 -8.09 1.15 -12.46
CA PHE A 99 -7.25 0.74 -11.34
C PHE A 99 -6.14 1.76 -11.08
N ILE A 100 -5.37 2.14 -12.08
CA ILE A 100 -4.29 3.14 -11.97
C ILE A 100 -4.83 4.45 -11.40
N LYS A 101 -5.92 4.96 -11.98
CA LYS A 101 -6.54 6.21 -11.52
C LYS A 101 -7.00 6.15 -10.06
N SER A 102 -7.49 5.02 -9.60
CA SER A 102 -7.93 4.82 -8.23
C SER A 102 -6.76 4.65 -7.25
N MET A 103 -5.68 4.00 -7.69
CA MET A 103 -4.51 3.75 -6.84
C MET A 103 -3.56 4.96 -6.72
N ALA A 104 -3.55 5.86 -7.70
CA ALA A 104 -2.65 7.00 -7.71
C ALA A 104 -2.76 7.91 -6.47
N PRO A 105 -3.95 8.37 -6.01
CA PRO A 105 -4.06 9.17 -4.81
C PRO A 105 -3.67 8.41 -3.54
N ILE A 106 -3.91 7.11 -3.49
CA ILE A 106 -3.52 6.25 -2.36
C ILE A 106 -2.00 6.15 -2.30
N GLY A 107 -1.34 5.87 -3.44
CA GLY A 107 0.12 5.84 -3.56
C GLY A 107 0.75 7.16 -3.16
N ALA A 108 0.21 8.29 -3.63
CA ALA A 108 0.68 9.62 -3.27
C ALA A 108 0.56 9.89 -1.76
N SER A 109 -0.54 9.47 -1.12
CA SER A 109 -0.72 9.62 0.33
C SER A 109 0.32 8.83 1.13
N PHE A 110 0.58 7.58 0.77
CA PHE A 110 1.61 6.77 1.43
C PHE A 110 3.02 7.29 1.16
N THR A 111 3.30 7.81 -0.04
CA THR A 111 4.57 8.49 -0.34
C THR A 111 4.76 9.71 0.56
N PHE A 112 3.72 10.53 0.70
CA PHE A 112 3.75 11.72 1.56
C PHE A 112 4.03 11.34 3.03
N LEU A 113 3.36 10.31 3.55
CA LEU A 113 3.61 9.80 4.90
C LEU A 113 5.05 9.27 5.05
N ALA A 114 5.55 8.55 4.06
CA ALA A 114 6.93 8.05 4.06
C ALA A 114 7.94 9.19 4.04
N LEU A 115 7.74 10.22 3.22
CA LEU A 115 8.62 11.39 3.16
C LEU A 115 8.65 12.17 4.48
N ILE A 116 7.48 12.46 5.07
CA ILE A 116 7.41 13.18 6.35
C ILE A 116 8.06 12.37 7.46
N SER A 117 7.66 11.10 7.63
CA SER A 117 8.20 10.25 8.69
C SER A 117 9.71 10.01 8.53
N GLY A 118 10.18 9.85 7.28
CA GLY A 118 11.60 9.73 6.96
C GLY A 118 12.39 10.99 7.28
N SER A 119 11.84 12.17 6.99
CA SER A 119 12.47 13.46 7.34
C SER A 119 12.55 13.65 8.86
N ILE A 120 11.47 13.35 9.59
CA ILE A 120 11.43 13.44 11.05
C ILE A 120 12.45 12.46 11.66
N TRP A 121 12.59 11.26 11.10
CA TRP A 121 13.57 10.28 11.54
C TRP A 121 15.00 10.68 11.19
N GLY A 122 15.19 11.27 10.01
CA GLY A 122 16.51 11.67 9.50
C GLY A 122 17.17 12.76 10.31
N GLN A 123 16.42 13.74 10.76
CA GLN A 123 16.96 14.89 11.47
C GLN A 123 17.76 14.51 12.76
N PRO A 124 17.21 13.74 13.71
CA PRO A 124 17.98 13.35 14.90
C PRO A 124 19.01 12.24 14.61
N THR A 125 18.85 11.47 13.53
CA THR A 125 19.74 10.35 13.21
C THR A 125 20.96 10.78 12.43
N TRP A 126 20.80 11.72 11.47
CA TRP A 126 21.84 12.17 10.55
C TRP A 126 22.11 13.69 10.60
N GLY A 127 21.42 14.42 11.44
CA GLY A 127 21.58 15.88 11.59
C GLY A 127 20.93 16.70 10.46
N THR A 128 20.20 16.09 9.55
CA THR A 128 19.52 16.76 8.43
C THR A 128 18.14 16.20 8.17
N TRP A 129 17.21 17.07 7.76
CA TRP A 129 15.84 16.70 7.38
C TRP A 129 15.77 15.92 6.07
N TRP A 130 16.78 16.07 5.22
CA TRP A 130 16.83 15.44 3.90
C TRP A 130 18.26 15.04 3.55
N LEU A 131 18.45 13.75 3.31
CA LEU A 131 19.69 13.24 2.74
C LEU A 131 19.56 13.18 1.22
N SER A 132 20.23 14.10 0.54
CA SER A 132 20.43 14.00 -0.91
C SER A 132 21.64 13.13 -1.18
N LEU A 133 21.43 11.93 -1.69
CA LEU A 133 22.51 11.02 -2.10
C LEU A 133 23.30 11.53 -3.33
N ILE A 134 22.91 12.68 -3.89
CA ILE A 134 23.61 13.30 -5.02
C ILE A 134 24.90 14.00 -4.57
N HIS A 135 25.05 14.22 -3.26
CA HIS A 135 26.20 14.94 -2.69
C HIS A 135 27.11 14.07 -1.81
N ILE A 136 26.99 12.75 -1.89
CA ILE A 136 27.90 11.79 -1.24
C ILE A 136 28.89 11.26 -2.26
#